data_1c9db7f0ae354be015376a04319e65c7
#
_entry.id   1c9db7f0ae354be015376a04319e65c7
#
_cell.length_a   1.000
_cell.length_b   1.000
_cell.length_c   1.000
_cell.angle_alpha   90.00
_cell.angle_beta   90.00
_cell.angle_gamma   90.00
#
_symmetry.space_group_name_H-M   'P 1'
#
loop_
_entity.id
_entity.type
_entity.pdbx_description
1 polymer ?
#
loop_
_entity_poly.entity_id
_entity_poly.type
_entity_poly.pdbx_seq_one_letter_code
_entity_poly.pdbx_strand_id
1 'polypeptide(L)'
;MRTYSPKPGEIERQWHVIDASDVVLGRLATHAATLLRGKHKPTFAPHVDTGDFVVIVNAGKVALTGNKRQTKVAYRHSGYPGGLKQIGYEELLTKRPERAIELAVKGMLPHNKLGSQLIRKLKVYAGAEHPHLAQQPVPFEIKQIAQ
;
A
#
# COMPACT_ATOMS: atom_id res chain seq x y z
N MET A 1 -2.20 -36.24 10.67
CA MET A 1 -2.99 -35.08 10.17
C MET A 1 -2.03 -34.10 9.50
N ARG A 2 -2.25 -33.76 8.25
CA ARG A 2 -1.41 -32.77 7.54
C ARG A 2 -2.10 -31.41 7.57
N THR A 3 -1.37 -30.37 7.94
CA THR A 3 -1.87 -28.98 7.83
C THR A 3 -1.88 -28.56 6.37
N TYR A 4 -2.89 -27.78 5.98
CA TYR A 4 -3.00 -27.22 4.63
C TYR A 4 -1.83 -26.28 4.37
N SER A 5 -1.23 -26.40 3.18
CA SER A 5 -0.23 -25.46 2.67
C SER A 5 -0.60 -25.10 1.23
N PRO A 6 -0.80 -23.82 0.90
CA PRO A 6 -1.18 -23.41 -0.43
C PRO A 6 -0.07 -23.68 -1.45
N LYS A 7 -0.45 -24.19 -2.62
CA LYS A 7 0.46 -24.38 -3.74
C LYS A 7 0.38 -23.20 -4.70
N PRO A 8 1.45 -22.84 -5.39
CA PRO A 8 1.45 -21.68 -6.31
C PRO A 8 0.37 -21.74 -7.39
N GLY A 9 -0.01 -22.91 -7.87
CA GLY A 9 -1.05 -23.09 -8.89
C GLY A 9 -2.49 -23.02 -8.39
N GLU A 10 -2.70 -23.05 -7.08
CA GLU A 10 -4.03 -23.01 -6.45
C GLU A 10 -4.43 -21.59 -5.98
N ILE A 11 -3.54 -20.61 -6.15
CA ILE A 11 -3.74 -19.26 -5.64
C ILE A 11 -4.48 -18.43 -6.68
N GLU A 12 -5.71 -18.06 -6.39
CA GLU A 12 -6.48 -17.10 -7.15
C GLU A 12 -6.19 -15.67 -6.66
N ARG A 13 -5.85 -14.78 -7.59
CA ARG A 13 -5.58 -13.36 -7.31
C ARG A 13 -6.64 -12.49 -7.93
N GLN A 14 -7.16 -11.58 -7.13
CA GLN A 14 -8.11 -10.58 -7.58
C GLN A 14 -7.43 -9.20 -7.65
N TRP A 15 -8.04 -8.29 -8.39
CA TRP A 15 -7.66 -6.90 -8.42
C TRP A 15 -8.65 -6.07 -7.62
N HIS A 16 -8.13 -5.23 -6.74
CA HIS A 16 -8.92 -4.31 -5.94
C HIS A 16 -8.54 -2.88 -6.27
N VAL A 17 -9.54 -2.00 -6.34
CA VAL A 17 -9.32 -0.55 -6.45
C VAL A 17 -9.81 0.13 -5.18
N ILE A 18 -8.97 0.99 -4.61
CA ILE A 18 -9.25 1.74 -3.38
C ILE A 18 -9.17 3.23 -3.72
N ASP A 19 -10.19 3.99 -3.35
CA ASP A 19 -10.17 5.44 -3.41
C ASP A 19 -9.55 5.99 -2.13
N ALA A 20 -8.48 6.77 -2.27
CA ALA A 20 -7.76 7.38 -1.15
C ALA A 20 -8.34 8.73 -0.72
N SER A 21 -9.39 9.23 -1.39
CA SER A 21 -10.00 10.52 -1.07
C SER A 21 -10.49 10.54 0.36
N ASP A 22 -10.01 11.52 1.15
CA ASP A 22 -10.39 11.75 2.55
C ASP A 22 -10.14 10.57 3.51
N VAL A 23 -9.39 9.56 3.09
CA VAL A 23 -9.00 8.43 3.93
C VAL A 23 -7.66 8.73 4.61
N VAL A 24 -7.57 8.42 5.90
CA VAL A 24 -6.33 8.59 6.67
C VAL A 24 -5.25 7.64 6.15
N LEU A 25 -4.07 8.18 5.86
CA LEU A 25 -2.94 7.46 5.26
C LEU A 25 -2.61 6.14 5.97
N GLY A 26 -2.52 6.14 7.30
CA GLY A 26 -2.19 4.93 8.06
C GLY A 26 -3.24 3.83 7.92
N ARG A 27 -4.52 4.19 7.94
CA ARG A 27 -5.63 3.23 7.78
C ARG A 27 -5.70 2.69 6.36
N LEU A 28 -5.53 3.56 5.37
CA LEU A 28 -5.41 3.14 3.97
C LEU A 28 -4.29 2.12 3.79
N ALA A 29 -3.11 2.42 4.34
CA ALA A 29 -1.95 1.54 4.25
C ALA A 29 -2.16 0.19 4.94
N THR A 30 -2.87 0.15 6.06
CA THR A 30 -3.20 -1.10 6.78
C THR A 30 -4.10 -2.01 5.92
N HIS A 31 -5.15 -1.47 5.32
CA HIS A 31 -6.03 -2.23 4.44
C HIS A 31 -5.30 -2.71 3.19
N ALA A 32 -4.53 -1.84 2.54
CA ALA A 32 -3.73 -2.21 1.37
C ALA A 32 -2.71 -3.32 1.70
N ALA A 33 -2.00 -3.22 2.82
CA ALA A 33 -1.05 -4.25 3.25
C ALA A 33 -1.73 -5.60 3.56
N THR A 34 -2.92 -5.58 4.15
CA THR A 34 -3.72 -6.79 4.41
C THR A 34 -4.12 -7.49 3.11
N LEU A 35 -4.59 -6.74 2.11
CA LEU A 35 -4.94 -7.29 0.80
C LEU A 35 -3.71 -7.81 0.04
N LEU A 36 -2.62 -7.07 0.03
CA LEU A 36 -1.37 -7.46 -0.63
C LEU A 36 -0.76 -8.73 -0.04
N ARG A 37 -0.84 -8.90 1.26
CA ARG A 37 -0.33 -10.09 1.96
C ARG A 37 -1.27 -11.28 1.88
N GLY A 38 -2.56 -11.04 1.67
CA GLY A 38 -3.58 -12.08 1.59
C GLY A 38 -4.14 -12.54 2.94
N LYS A 39 -3.99 -11.74 3.99
CA LYS A 39 -4.51 -12.05 5.33
C LYS A 39 -6.04 -12.14 5.42
N HIS A 40 -6.76 -11.60 4.42
CA HIS A 40 -8.21 -11.71 4.31
C HIS A 40 -8.70 -13.06 3.80
N LYS A 41 -7.78 -13.90 3.30
CA LYS A 41 -8.09 -15.23 2.76
C LYS A 41 -7.87 -16.32 3.81
N PRO A 42 -8.74 -17.35 3.88
CA PRO A 42 -8.54 -18.49 4.76
C PRO A 42 -7.30 -19.32 4.37
N THR A 43 -6.85 -19.22 3.13
CA THR A 43 -5.68 -19.92 2.58
C THR A 43 -4.35 -19.20 2.87
N PHE A 44 -4.35 -18.15 3.68
CA PHE A 44 -3.15 -17.38 4.00
C PHE A 44 -2.03 -18.27 4.57
N ALA A 45 -0.81 -18.08 4.05
CA ALA A 45 0.39 -18.69 4.59
C ALA A 45 1.55 -17.67 4.59
N PRO A 46 2.37 -17.63 5.67
CA PRO A 46 3.43 -16.63 5.79
C PRO A 46 4.57 -16.78 4.78
N HIS A 47 4.77 -17.97 4.22
CA HIS A 47 5.88 -18.31 3.32
C HIS A 47 5.52 -18.21 1.83
N VAL A 48 4.26 -18.00 1.51
CA VAL A 48 3.76 -17.92 0.12
C VAL A 48 2.99 -16.62 -0.08
N ASP A 49 3.13 -16.03 -1.27
CA ASP A 49 2.34 -14.88 -1.68
C ASP A 49 0.92 -15.32 -2.11
N THR A 50 -0.03 -15.22 -1.18
CA THR A 50 -1.45 -15.50 -1.42
C THR A 50 -2.29 -14.24 -1.67
N GLY A 51 -1.66 -13.07 -1.64
CA GLY A 51 -2.34 -11.78 -1.72
C GLY A 51 -2.81 -11.38 -3.13
N ASP A 52 -3.59 -10.32 -3.15
CA ASP A 52 -4.20 -9.74 -4.34
C ASP A 52 -3.41 -8.54 -4.86
N PHE A 53 -3.78 -8.07 -6.05
CA PHE A 53 -3.30 -6.80 -6.59
C PHE A 53 -4.15 -5.64 -6.05
N VAL A 54 -3.49 -4.54 -5.72
CA VAL A 54 -4.15 -3.35 -5.19
C VAL A 54 -3.80 -2.14 -6.04
N VAL A 55 -4.85 -1.45 -6.49
CA VAL A 55 -4.76 -0.16 -7.19
C VAL A 55 -5.31 0.91 -6.26
N ILE A 56 -4.54 1.95 -6.00
CA ILE A 56 -4.98 3.10 -5.21
C ILE A 56 -5.08 4.31 -6.12
N VAL A 57 -6.22 4.96 -6.12
CA VAL A 57 -6.47 6.18 -6.88
C VAL A 57 -6.64 7.38 -5.95
N ASN A 58 -6.56 8.59 -6.50
CA ASN A 58 -6.68 9.84 -5.75
C ASN A 58 -5.64 10.01 -4.63
N ALA A 59 -4.42 9.53 -4.82
CA ALA A 59 -3.36 9.62 -3.81
C ALA A 59 -3.10 11.05 -3.33
N GLY A 60 -3.30 12.06 -4.17
CA GLY A 60 -3.15 13.47 -3.81
C GLY A 60 -4.17 13.98 -2.79
N LYS A 61 -5.27 13.27 -2.59
CA LYS A 61 -6.36 13.64 -1.68
C LYS A 61 -6.33 12.85 -0.35
N VAL A 62 -5.28 12.09 -0.09
CA VAL A 62 -5.14 11.35 1.16
C VAL A 62 -5.05 12.30 2.35
N ALA A 63 -5.71 11.93 3.46
CA ALA A 63 -5.75 12.72 4.67
C ALA A 63 -4.63 12.33 5.65
N LEU A 64 -4.11 13.32 6.36
CA LEU A 64 -3.22 13.13 7.52
C LEU A 64 -3.91 13.73 8.76
N THR A 65 -3.92 12.99 9.86
CA THR A 65 -4.52 13.46 11.13
C THR A 65 -3.59 14.40 11.89
N GLY A 66 -4.19 15.33 12.65
CA GLY A 66 -3.46 16.30 13.47
C GLY A 66 -2.53 17.19 12.64
N ASN A 67 -1.37 17.52 13.18
CA ASN A 67 -0.39 18.41 12.54
C ASN A 67 0.69 17.65 11.73
N LYS A 68 0.45 16.39 11.40
CA LYS A 68 1.44 15.52 10.71
C LYS A 68 1.84 16.04 9.34
N ARG A 69 0.95 16.74 8.66
CA ARG A 69 1.26 17.32 7.36
C ARG A 69 2.48 18.24 7.40
N GLN A 70 2.63 18.99 8.50
CA GLN A 70 3.74 19.92 8.70
C GLN A 70 4.93 19.28 9.45
N THR A 71 4.66 18.40 10.41
CA THR A 71 5.69 17.88 11.32
C THR A 71 6.32 16.57 10.85
N LYS A 72 5.59 15.77 10.08
CA LYS A 72 6.10 14.45 9.64
C LYS A 72 7.10 14.61 8.51
N VAL A 73 8.21 13.87 8.62
CA VAL A 73 9.30 13.89 7.65
C VAL A 73 9.59 12.47 7.17
N ALA A 74 9.79 12.32 5.88
CA ALA A 74 10.28 11.08 5.27
C ALA A 74 11.79 11.14 5.12
N TYR A 75 12.48 10.10 5.57
CA TYR A 75 13.94 9.99 5.54
C TYR A 75 14.40 8.97 4.52
N ARG A 76 15.53 9.27 3.86
CA ARG A 76 16.26 8.34 3.02
C ARG A 76 17.76 8.51 3.24
N HIS A 77 18.46 7.40 3.39
CA HIS A 77 19.91 7.42 3.53
C HIS A 77 20.59 6.72 2.35
N SER A 78 21.65 7.33 1.79
CA SER A 78 22.37 6.77 0.65
C SER A 78 23.38 5.66 1.02
N GLY A 79 23.68 5.50 2.32
CA GLY A 79 24.71 4.60 2.82
C GLY A 79 26.11 5.25 2.97
N TYR A 80 26.29 6.48 2.52
CA TYR A 80 27.53 7.23 2.66
C TYR A 80 27.51 8.20 3.84
N PRO A 81 28.67 8.57 4.44
CA PRO A 81 28.72 9.61 5.46
C PRO A 81 28.04 10.91 4.99
N GLY A 82 27.17 11.48 5.82
CA GLY A 82 26.38 12.67 5.46
C GLY A 82 25.30 12.44 4.41
N GLY A 83 24.97 11.19 4.07
CA GLY A 83 24.00 10.83 3.03
C GLY A 83 22.53 10.83 3.46
N LEU A 84 22.18 11.38 4.63
CA LEU A 84 20.81 11.51 5.07
C LEU A 84 20.07 12.58 4.26
N LYS A 85 19.00 12.18 3.59
CA LYS A 85 18.07 13.08 2.91
C LYS A 85 16.72 13.05 3.60
N GLN A 86 16.11 14.20 3.75
CA GLN A 86 14.81 14.35 4.39
C GLN A 86 13.90 15.22 3.53
N ILE A 87 12.60 14.89 3.55
CA ILE A 87 11.55 15.63 2.86
C ILE A 87 10.33 15.71 3.77
N GLY A 88 9.79 16.90 3.96
CA GLY A 88 8.52 17.06 4.71
C GLY A 88 7.34 16.43 3.97
N TYR A 89 6.38 15.91 4.73
CA TYR A 89 5.20 15.26 4.13
C TYR A 89 4.32 16.22 3.32
N GLU A 90 4.26 17.49 3.67
CA GLU A 90 3.56 18.50 2.87
C GLU A 90 4.15 18.63 1.47
N GLU A 91 5.47 18.72 1.39
CA GLU A 91 6.18 18.76 0.12
C GLU A 91 6.07 17.44 -0.66
N LEU A 92 6.16 16.32 0.05
CA LEU A 92 6.04 14.97 -0.54
C LEU A 92 4.66 14.74 -1.16
N LEU A 93 3.59 15.11 -0.46
CA LEU A 93 2.21 14.98 -0.95
C LEU A 93 1.92 15.92 -2.13
N THR A 94 2.59 17.07 -2.18
CA THR A 94 2.45 18.01 -3.30
C THR A 94 3.18 17.52 -4.55
N LYS A 95 4.42 17.05 -4.40
CA LYS A 95 5.28 16.65 -5.53
C LYS A 95 5.05 15.21 -5.98
N ARG A 96 4.92 14.28 -5.05
CA ARG A 96 4.83 12.82 -5.31
C ARG A 96 3.93 12.14 -4.28
N PRO A 97 2.62 12.32 -4.33
CA PRO A 97 1.69 11.73 -3.36
C PRO A 97 1.72 10.19 -3.39
N GLU A 98 1.98 9.59 -4.55
CA GLU A 98 2.09 8.14 -4.70
C GLU A 98 3.18 7.57 -3.79
N ARG A 99 4.30 8.29 -3.70
CA ARG A 99 5.45 7.87 -2.88
C ARG A 99 5.14 7.86 -1.39
N ALA A 100 4.31 8.77 -0.91
CA ALA A 100 3.88 8.78 0.49
C ALA A 100 3.09 7.52 0.86
N ILE A 101 2.18 7.09 -0.01
CA ILE A 101 1.40 5.85 0.17
C ILE A 101 2.29 4.62 0.06
N GLU A 102 3.15 4.55 -0.95
CA GLU A 102 4.09 3.44 -1.11
C GLU A 102 4.98 3.23 0.11
N LEU A 103 5.52 4.31 0.68
CA LEU A 103 6.36 4.23 1.89
C LEU A 103 5.57 3.74 3.10
N ALA A 104 4.33 4.20 3.26
CA ALA A 104 3.46 3.77 4.35
C ALA A 104 3.12 2.28 4.24
N VAL A 105 2.75 1.80 3.06
CA VAL A 105 2.43 0.39 2.80
C VAL A 105 3.68 -0.48 2.94
N LYS A 106 4.80 -0.06 2.38
CA LYS A 106 6.08 -0.78 2.48
C LYS A 106 6.51 -1.00 3.93
N GLY A 107 6.32 0.00 4.79
CA GLY A 107 6.61 -0.10 6.22
C GLY A 107 5.72 -1.12 6.96
N MET A 108 4.54 -1.44 6.43
CA MET A 108 3.59 -2.41 7.00
C MET A 108 3.73 -3.82 6.41
N LEU A 109 4.49 -3.98 5.34
CA LEU A 109 4.81 -5.29 4.76
C LEU A 109 6.05 -5.90 5.42
N PRO A 110 6.23 -7.23 5.34
CA PRO A 110 7.45 -7.88 5.85
C PRO A 110 8.72 -7.32 5.19
N HIS A 111 9.78 -7.14 5.99
CA HIS A 111 11.07 -6.64 5.51
C HIS A 111 11.99 -7.77 5.02
N ASN A 112 11.52 -8.55 4.06
CA ASN A 112 12.23 -9.68 3.45
C ASN A 112 12.04 -9.73 1.94
N LYS A 113 12.56 -10.78 1.30
CA LYS A 113 12.41 -10.98 -0.15
C LYS A 113 10.95 -11.08 -0.58
N LEU A 114 10.11 -11.76 0.22
CA LEU A 114 8.67 -11.86 -0.04
C LEU A 114 8.00 -10.49 0.02
N GLY A 115 8.30 -9.67 1.03
CA GLY A 115 7.78 -8.30 1.13
C GLY A 115 8.16 -7.42 -0.06
N SER A 116 9.36 -7.59 -0.60
CA SER A 116 9.80 -6.91 -1.83
C SER A 116 9.03 -7.35 -3.08
N GLN A 117 8.54 -8.58 -3.11
CA GLN A 117 7.65 -9.06 -4.17
C GLN A 117 6.22 -8.54 -3.98
N LEU A 118 5.72 -8.51 -2.74
CA LEU A 118 4.38 -8.04 -2.41
C LEU A 118 4.16 -6.58 -2.80
N ILE A 119 5.13 -5.71 -2.54
CA ILE A 119 5.02 -4.28 -2.88
C ILE A 119 4.90 -4.01 -4.38
N ARG A 120 5.38 -4.91 -5.24
CA ARG A 120 5.26 -4.78 -6.70
C ARG A 120 3.82 -4.91 -7.20
N LYS A 121 2.94 -5.54 -6.42
CA LYS A 121 1.52 -5.68 -6.71
C LYS A 121 0.70 -4.43 -6.33
N LEU A 122 1.32 -3.47 -5.66
CA LEU A 122 0.72 -2.17 -5.37
C LEU A 122 0.93 -1.23 -6.54
N LYS A 123 -0.15 -0.62 -7.02
CA LYS A 123 -0.16 0.43 -8.03
C LYS A 123 -0.85 1.65 -7.46
N VAL A 124 -0.18 2.79 -7.44
CA VAL A 124 -0.70 4.04 -6.86
C VAL A 124 -0.73 5.12 -7.92
N TYR A 125 -1.83 5.84 -7.99
CA TYR A 125 -2.06 6.93 -8.94
C TYR A 125 -2.53 8.19 -8.21
N ALA A 126 -1.97 9.33 -8.60
CA ALA A 126 -2.32 10.63 -8.00
C ALA A 126 -3.75 11.05 -8.32
N GLY A 127 -4.22 10.79 -9.53
CA GLY A 127 -5.56 11.11 -10.02
C GLY A 127 -6.57 9.97 -9.86
N ALA A 128 -7.77 10.18 -10.40
CA ALA A 128 -8.85 9.20 -10.37
C ALA A 128 -8.73 8.11 -11.44
N GLU A 129 -7.94 8.35 -12.48
CA GLU A 129 -7.80 7.43 -13.61
C GLU A 129 -6.68 6.43 -13.38
N HIS A 130 -6.89 5.20 -13.84
CA HIS A 130 -5.90 4.14 -13.83
C HIS A 130 -5.96 3.30 -15.12
N PRO A 131 -4.83 2.73 -15.59
CA PRO A 131 -4.78 1.95 -16.85
C PRO A 131 -5.20 0.49 -16.69
N HIS A 132 -5.78 0.10 -15.55
CA HIS A 132 -6.07 -1.30 -15.20
C HIS A 132 -7.52 -1.72 -15.44
N LEU A 133 -8.21 -1.11 -16.41
CA LEU A 133 -9.60 -1.46 -16.74
C LEU A 133 -9.73 -2.92 -17.27
N ALA A 134 -8.72 -3.38 -18.00
CA ALA A 134 -8.71 -4.74 -18.55
C ALA A 134 -8.70 -5.84 -17.45
N GLN A 135 -8.13 -5.55 -16.29
CA GLN A 135 -8.07 -6.45 -15.14
C GLN A 135 -9.37 -6.46 -14.32
N GLN A 136 -10.33 -5.60 -14.65
CA GLN A 136 -11.62 -5.50 -13.97
C GLN A 136 -11.51 -5.42 -12.44
N PRO A 137 -10.82 -4.39 -11.90
CA PRO A 137 -10.60 -4.28 -10.46
C PRO A 137 -11.93 -4.08 -9.73
N VAL A 138 -12.10 -4.80 -8.62
CA VAL A 138 -13.27 -4.71 -7.76
C VAL A 138 -13.10 -3.54 -6.79
N PRO A 139 -14.09 -2.65 -6.65
CA PRO A 139 -14.04 -1.59 -5.66
C PRO A 139 -13.95 -2.16 -4.23
N PHE A 140 -13.03 -1.62 -3.45
CA PHE A 140 -12.87 -1.93 -2.03
C PHE A 140 -13.11 -0.67 -1.22
N GLU A 141 -14.19 -0.66 -0.43
CA GLU A 141 -14.55 0.49 0.38
C GLU A 141 -13.97 0.40 1.79
N ILE A 142 -13.30 1.47 2.21
CA ILE A 142 -12.82 1.64 3.58
C ILE A 142 -13.90 2.41 4.34
N LYS A 143 -14.60 1.75 5.27
CA LYS A 143 -15.75 2.31 6.02
C LYS A 143 -15.38 3.38 7.07
N GLN A 144 -14.14 3.82 7.13
CA GLN A 144 -13.68 4.79 8.11
C GLN A 144 -13.35 6.11 7.44
N ILE A 145 -14.24 7.07 7.59
CA ILE A 145 -14.05 8.46 7.17
C ILE A 145 -13.13 9.16 8.17
N ALA A 146 -12.25 10.04 7.66
CA ALA A 146 -11.48 10.94 8.51
C ALA A 146 -12.45 11.86 9.30
N GLN A 147 -12.38 11.82 10.63
CA GLN A 147 -13.01 12.80 11.50
C GLN A 147 -12.05 13.95 11.74
#